data_d74ccd4a3e7fab4657e247ae70084eed
#
_entry.id   d74ccd4a3e7fab4657e247ae70084eed
#
_cell.length_a   1.000
_cell.length_b   1.000
_cell.length_c   1.000
_cell.angle_alpha   90.00
_cell.angle_beta   90.00
_cell.angle_gamma   90.00
#
_symmetry.space_group_name_H-M   'P 1'
#
loop_
_entity.id
_entity.type
_entity.pdbx_description
1 polymer ?
#
loop_
_entity_poly.entity_id
_entity_poly.type
_entity_poly.pdbx_seq_one_letter_code
_entity_poly.pdbx_strand_id
1 'polypeptide(L)'
;MIHTPTLLLISLAINLMSGLIMLFIHSLKPGRGNFLYWSLSAFLFSLSILLLSLGVLGGYPALGIRVGGLVSLMSILLLLAGFCALYERAWHPRAVRGGVAVLLLLYLGLSSLAPVRIVLALMESMLYLWCACLIVSLGRQQKRVLHVVALIYLLHFTILLSQGGLLLLGAEGRMGDGGWLDLIFFMHMVLTIGSVLLLPLVAYVETEEALLALSERDPLTGVLNRRGLFRQGEGATPGQTRCVVVLDIDHFKRVNDQFGHGCGDEVIRYVAGVLVAEVRKDDLVGRIGGEEFAMIMGGVSGQMARDICDRIRRQIETGSRQGACLPCEGVTVSMGVVCASAEADLALMLTKADAAMYRVKEAGRNGVLLAFEPAPPRLVESSEG
;
A
#
# COMPACT_ATOMS: atom_id res chain seq x y z
N MET A 1 2.65 20.12 -38.15
CA MET A 1 2.07 21.10 -37.20
C MET A 1 0.94 20.44 -36.45
N ILE A 2 0.98 20.43 -35.13
CA ILE A 2 -0.10 19.91 -34.30
C ILE A 2 -1.20 20.99 -34.23
N HIS A 3 -2.40 20.67 -34.68
CA HIS A 3 -3.48 21.64 -34.79
C HIS A 3 -4.22 21.73 -33.44
N THR A 4 -4.22 22.90 -32.79
CA THR A 4 -4.81 23.11 -31.44
C THR A 4 -6.27 22.57 -31.30
N PRO A 5 -7.19 22.79 -32.24
CA PRO A 5 -8.53 22.19 -32.19
C PRO A 5 -8.54 20.67 -32.15
N THR A 6 -7.63 20.02 -32.85
CA THR A 6 -7.49 18.55 -32.82
C THR A 6 -7.03 18.07 -31.44
N LEU A 7 -6.06 18.77 -30.81
CA LEU A 7 -5.62 18.47 -29.45
C LEU A 7 -6.76 18.60 -28.44
N LEU A 8 -7.55 19.67 -28.52
CA LEU A 8 -8.70 19.89 -27.64
C LEU A 8 -9.75 18.78 -27.79
N LEU A 9 -10.04 18.35 -29.03
CA LEU A 9 -10.98 17.24 -29.28
C LEU A 9 -10.48 15.91 -28.71
N ILE A 10 -9.21 15.60 -28.93
CA ILE A 10 -8.58 14.39 -28.38
C ILE A 10 -8.60 14.43 -26.84
N SER A 11 -8.24 15.56 -26.23
CA SER A 11 -8.25 15.73 -24.78
C SER A 11 -9.66 15.56 -24.21
N LEU A 12 -10.68 16.13 -24.87
CA LEU A 12 -12.09 15.97 -24.52
C LEU A 12 -12.49 14.49 -24.52
N ALA A 13 -12.19 13.77 -25.61
CA ALA A 13 -12.55 12.36 -25.76
C ALA A 13 -11.89 11.48 -24.69
N ILE A 14 -10.58 11.70 -24.43
CA ILE A 14 -9.82 10.94 -23.44
C ILE A 14 -10.38 11.16 -22.02
N ASN A 15 -10.68 12.42 -21.66
CA ASN A 15 -11.19 12.72 -20.32
C ASN A 15 -12.63 12.20 -20.14
N LEU A 16 -13.49 12.27 -21.15
CA LEU A 16 -14.82 11.66 -21.11
C LEU A 16 -14.73 10.14 -20.91
N MET A 17 -13.89 9.48 -21.69
CA MET A 17 -13.69 8.03 -21.58
C MET A 17 -13.14 7.64 -20.22
N SER A 18 -12.20 8.41 -19.69
CA SER A 18 -11.67 8.24 -18.34
C SER A 18 -12.75 8.37 -17.27
N GLY A 19 -13.57 9.42 -17.36
CA GLY A 19 -14.70 9.62 -16.45
C GLY A 19 -15.65 8.43 -16.45
N LEU A 20 -15.98 7.90 -17.64
CA LEU A 20 -16.82 6.70 -17.77
C LEU A 20 -16.18 5.45 -17.16
N ILE A 21 -14.90 5.21 -17.41
CA ILE A 21 -14.14 4.07 -16.82
C ILE A 21 -14.15 4.17 -15.29
N MET A 22 -13.85 5.34 -14.73
CA MET A 22 -13.84 5.53 -13.27
C MET A 22 -15.24 5.36 -12.67
N LEU A 23 -16.29 5.83 -13.36
CA LEU A 23 -17.68 5.65 -12.93
C LEU A 23 -18.07 4.17 -12.96
N PHE A 24 -17.67 3.44 -14.00
CA PHE A 24 -17.87 2.00 -14.09
C PHE A 24 -17.16 1.26 -12.96
N ILE A 25 -15.89 1.58 -12.68
CA ILE A 25 -15.16 1.00 -11.53
C ILE A 25 -15.87 1.32 -10.21
N HIS A 26 -16.36 2.54 -10.03
CA HIS A 26 -17.15 2.92 -8.85
C HIS A 26 -18.43 2.08 -8.72
N SER A 27 -19.14 1.79 -9.81
CA SER A 27 -20.34 0.95 -9.80
C SER A 27 -20.06 -0.49 -9.37
N LEU A 28 -18.87 -1.01 -9.67
CA LEU A 28 -18.42 -2.33 -9.23
C LEU A 28 -17.97 -2.35 -7.76
N LYS A 29 -17.53 -1.20 -7.23
CA LYS A 29 -16.99 -1.06 -5.85
C LYS A 29 -17.57 0.19 -5.17
N PRO A 30 -18.87 0.22 -4.84
CA PRO A 30 -19.56 1.44 -4.36
C PRO A 30 -19.04 1.95 -2.99
N GLY A 31 -18.34 1.12 -2.20
CA GLY A 31 -17.75 1.52 -0.93
C GLY A 31 -16.53 2.45 -1.06
N ARG A 32 -16.01 2.69 -2.26
CA ARG A 32 -14.83 3.51 -2.51
C ARG A 32 -15.20 4.81 -3.22
N GLY A 33 -15.39 5.87 -2.45
CA GLY A 33 -15.77 7.19 -2.96
C GLY A 33 -14.71 7.87 -3.85
N ASN A 34 -13.43 7.47 -3.79
CA ASN A 34 -12.35 8.04 -4.59
C ASN A 34 -12.62 7.95 -6.10
N PHE A 35 -13.15 6.84 -6.62
CA PHE A 35 -13.47 6.69 -8.04
C PHE A 35 -14.58 7.63 -8.51
N LEU A 36 -15.57 7.91 -7.64
CA LEU A 36 -16.61 8.89 -7.95
C LEU A 36 -16.04 10.30 -8.08
N TYR A 37 -15.17 10.72 -7.14
CA TYR A 37 -14.52 12.03 -7.20
C TYR A 37 -13.65 12.17 -8.44
N TRP A 38 -12.87 11.15 -8.81
CA TRP A 38 -12.02 11.17 -10.00
C TRP A 38 -12.85 11.15 -11.29
N SER A 39 -13.98 10.42 -11.33
CA SER A 39 -14.92 10.46 -12.44
C SER A 39 -15.51 11.85 -12.64
N LEU A 40 -16.03 12.48 -11.57
CA LEU A 40 -16.56 13.83 -11.60
C LEU A 40 -15.51 14.86 -12.01
N SER A 41 -14.28 14.71 -11.53
CA SER A 41 -13.14 15.53 -11.96
C SER A 41 -12.94 15.46 -13.47
N ALA A 42 -12.88 14.26 -14.05
CA ALA A 42 -12.69 14.06 -15.49
C ALA A 42 -13.84 14.64 -16.33
N PHE A 43 -15.09 14.50 -15.87
CA PHE A 43 -16.25 15.10 -16.54
C PHE A 43 -16.24 16.63 -16.47
N LEU A 44 -15.89 17.23 -15.32
CA LEU A 44 -15.76 18.68 -15.21
C LEU A 44 -14.62 19.21 -16.08
N PHE A 45 -13.49 18.50 -16.16
CA PHE A 45 -12.40 18.89 -17.05
C PHE A 45 -12.83 18.84 -18.51
N SER A 46 -13.58 17.80 -18.91
CA SER A 46 -14.16 17.70 -20.25
C SER A 46 -15.13 18.86 -20.53
N LEU A 47 -15.97 19.21 -19.56
CA LEU A 47 -16.88 20.36 -19.67
C LEU A 47 -16.10 21.68 -19.80
N SER A 48 -15.00 21.84 -19.07
CA SER A 48 -14.10 23.01 -19.20
C SER A 48 -13.59 23.17 -20.64
N ILE A 49 -13.07 22.08 -21.24
CA ILE A 49 -12.61 22.08 -22.64
C ILE A 49 -13.73 22.42 -23.61
N LEU A 50 -14.92 21.87 -23.41
CA LEU A 50 -16.07 22.13 -24.26
C LEU A 50 -16.50 23.62 -24.18
N LEU A 51 -16.58 24.18 -22.97
CA LEU A 51 -16.94 25.60 -22.77
C LEU A 51 -15.90 26.55 -23.40
N LEU A 52 -14.61 26.22 -23.27
CA LEU A 52 -13.55 26.96 -23.93
C LEU A 52 -13.72 26.91 -25.46
N SER A 53 -13.95 25.74 -26.02
CA SER A 53 -14.12 25.55 -27.46
C SER A 53 -15.35 26.27 -28.00
N LEU A 54 -16.49 26.17 -27.31
CA LEU A 54 -17.75 26.87 -27.69
C LEU A 54 -17.62 28.40 -27.58
N GLY A 55 -16.87 28.88 -26.56
CA GLY A 55 -16.59 30.32 -26.42
C GLY A 55 -15.79 30.85 -27.60
N VAL A 56 -14.79 30.12 -28.07
CA VAL A 56 -13.97 30.49 -29.23
C VAL A 56 -14.83 30.45 -30.52
N LEU A 57 -15.57 29.35 -30.76
CA LEU A 57 -16.40 29.16 -31.96
C LEU A 57 -17.56 30.15 -32.02
N GLY A 58 -18.18 30.48 -30.87
CA GLY A 58 -19.29 31.39 -30.75
C GLY A 58 -18.90 32.88 -30.78
N GLY A 59 -17.61 33.21 -30.89
CA GLY A 59 -17.13 34.61 -30.90
C GLY A 59 -17.08 35.27 -29.52
N TYR A 60 -17.18 34.49 -28.44
CA TYR A 60 -17.09 34.95 -27.04
C TYR A 60 -15.92 34.31 -26.27
N PRO A 61 -14.66 34.44 -26.78
CA PRO A 61 -13.53 33.74 -26.20
C PRO A 61 -13.26 34.13 -24.74
N ALA A 62 -13.49 35.38 -24.37
CA ALA A 62 -13.31 35.88 -23.00
C ALA A 62 -14.28 35.19 -22.02
N LEU A 63 -15.51 34.94 -22.41
CA LEU A 63 -16.51 34.23 -21.60
C LEU A 63 -16.15 32.74 -21.49
N GLY A 64 -15.78 32.10 -22.60
CA GLY A 64 -15.36 30.71 -22.64
C GLY A 64 -14.16 30.44 -21.72
N ILE A 65 -13.15 31.30 -21.74
CA ILE A 65 -11.98 31.21 -20.87
C ILE A 65 -12.36 31.42 -19.39
N ARG A 66 -13.22 32.38 -19.07
CA ARG A 66 -13.64 32.64 -17.68
C ARG A 66 -14.42 31.47 -17.10
N VAL A 67 -15.46 31.03 -17.78
CA VAL A 67 -16.35 29.97 -17.28
C VAL A 67 -15.64 28.61 -17.36
N GLY A 68 -14.97 28.30 -18.47
CA GLY A 68 -14.22 27.05 -18.62
C GLY A 68 -13.09 26.95 -17.59
N GLY A 69 -12.33 28.02 -17.35
CA GLY A 69 -11.28 28.02 -16.35
C GLY A 69 -11.79 27.83 -14.93
N LEU A 70 -12.93 28.40 -14.56
CA LEU A 70 -13.55 28.14 -13.27
C LEU A 70 -13.92 26.66 -13.11
N VAL A 71 -14.47 26.05 -14.14
CA VAL A 71 -14.83 24.62 -14.16
C VAL A 71 -13.57 23.76 -14.08
N SER A 72 -12.46 24.16 -14.73
CA SER A 72 -11.16 23.48 -14.61
C SER A 72 -10.61 23.50 -13.18
N LEU A 73 -10.65 24.63 -12.50
CA LEU A 73 -10.26 24.73 -11.09
C LEU A 73 -11.08 23.80 -10.18
N MET A 74 -12.39 23.70 -10.42
CA MET A 74 -13.27 22.76 -9.68
C MET A 74 -12.90 21.30 -9.96
N SER A 75 -12.52 20.98 -11.18
CA SER A 75 -12.05 19.65 -11.56
C SER A 75 -10.83 19.23 -10.73
N ILE A 76 -9.83 20.09 -10.58
CA ILE A 76 -8.60 19.79 -9.82
C ILE A 76 -8.92 19.65 -8.30
N LEU A 77 -9.87 20.40 -7.77
CA LEU A 77 -10.33 20.23 -6.39
C LEU A 77 -11.00 18.86 -6.17
N LEU A 78 -11.79 18.37 -7.12
CA LEU A 78 -12.36 17.03 -7.06
C LEU A 78 -11.28 15.94 -7.18
N LEU A 79 -10.25 16.18 -7.98
CA LEU A 79 -9.10 15.28 -8.05
C LEU A 79 -8.42 15.13 -6.68
N LEU A 80 -8.17 16.25 -5.99
CA LEU A 80 -7.67 16.29 -4.62
C LEU A 80 -8.59 15.54 -3.63
N ALA A 81 -9.90 15.77 -3.73
CA ALA A 81 -10.89 15.10 -2.89
C ALA A 81 -10.84 13.57 -3.08
N GLY A 82 -10.60 13.10 -4.30
CA GLY A 82 -10.43 11.69 -4.61
C GLY A 82 -9.21 11.06 -3.90
N PHE A 83 -8.08 11.76 -3.86
CA PHE A 83 -6.91 11.31 -3.09
C PHE A 83 -7.18 11.28 -1.58
N CYS A 84 -7.86 12.29 -1.04
CA CYS A 84 -8.25 12.27 0.37
C CYS A 84 -9.19 11.12 0.70
N ALA A 85 -10.16 10.82 -0.18
CA ALA A 85 -11.07 9.70 -0.02
C ALA A 85 -10.36 8.34 -0.11
N LEU A 86 -9.34 8.21 -0.96
CA LEU A 86 -8.54 6.99 -1.08
C LEU A 86 -7.84 6.63 0.25
N TYR A 87 -7.36 7.64 1.00
CA TYR A 87 -6.63 7.46 2.25
C TYR A 87 -7.49 7.69 3.50
N GLU A 88 -8.83 7.66 3.35
CA GLU A 88 -9.80 7.84 4.45
C GLU A 88 -9.55 9.10 5.29
N ARG A 89 -8.84 10.08 4.74
CA ARG A 89 -8.70 11.39 5.37
C ARG A 89 -9.97 12.19 5.17
N ALA A 90 -10.75 12.31 6.24
CA ALA A 90 -11.95 13.11 6.25
C ALA A 90 -11.61 14.58 5.94
N TRP A 91 -11.98 15.05 4.77
CA TRP A 91 -12.09 16.47 4.53
C TRP A 91 -13.26 16.99 5.35
N HIS A 92 -12.96 17.83 6.32
CA HIS A 92 -14.03 18.44 7.11
C HIS A 92 -14.93 19.26 6.17
N PRO A 93 -16.25 18.98 6.05
CA PRO A 93 -17.11 19.61 5.04
C PRO A 93 -17.10 21.15 5.07
N ARG A 94 -16.82 21.75 6.25
CA ARG A 94 -16.68 23.21 6.42
C ARG A 94 -15.38 23.72 5.84
N ALA A 95 -14.26 22.98 6.00
CA ALA A 95 -12.96 23.38 5.43
C ALA A 95 -12.98 23.30 3.89
N VAL A 96 -13.62 22.28 3.32
CA VAL A 96 -13.80 22.18 1.85
C VAL A 96 -14.61 23.34 1.31
N ARG A 97 -15.78 23.61 1.92
CA ARG A 97 -16.64 24.73 1.48
C ARG A 97 -15.93 26.08 1.62
N GLY A 98 -15.20 26.30 2.72
CA GLY A 98 -14.39 27.48 2.93
C GLY A 98 -13.28 27.62 1.89
N GLY A 99 -12.56 26.54 1.60
CA GLY A 99 -11.50 26.52 0.58
C GLY A 99 -12.03 26.82 -0.83
N VAL A 100 -13.15 26.23 -1.23
CA VAL A 100 -13.82 26.52 -2.49
C VAL A 100 -14.26 27.98 -2.55
N ALA A 101 -14.87 28.52 -1.50
CA ALA A 101 -15.29 29.92 -1.44
C ALA A 101 -14.09 30.89 -1.55
N VAL A 102 -13.02 30.63 -0.85
CA VAL A 102 -11.77 31.42 -0.94
C VAL A 102 -11.20 31.38 -2.34
N LEU A 103 -11.18 30.22 -2.97
CA LEU A 103 -10.65 30.03 -4.33
C LEU A 103 -11.47 30.78 -5.36
N LEU A 104 -12.82 30.78 -5.23
CA LEU A 104 -13.75 31.56 -6.04
C LEU A 104 -13.52 33.06 -5.86
N LEU A 105 -13.40 33.55 -4.63
CA LEU A 105 -13.14 34.96 -4.32
C LEU A 105 -11.79 35.41 -4.87
N LEU A 106 -10.74 34.59 -4.72
CA LEU A 106 -9.43 34.87 -5.30
C LEU A 106 -9.50 34.92 -6.84
N TYR A 107 -10.18 33.97 -7.46
CA TYR A 107 -10.36 33.96 -8.91
C TYR A 107 -11.07 35.22 -9.40
N LEU A 108 -12.19 35.59 -8.80
CA LEU A 108 -12.96 36.79 -9.17
C LEU A 108 -12.15 38.07 -8.91
N GLY A 109 -11.48 38.17 -7.76
CA GLY A 109 -10.66 39.34 -7.40
C GLY A 109 -9.44 39.51 -8.31
N LEU A 110 -8.65 38.46 -8.51
CA LEU A 110 -7.46 38.51 -9.34
C LEU A 110 -7.79 38.70 -10.82
N SER A 111 -8.88 38.08 -11.32
CA SER A 111 -9.30 38.20 -12.73
C SER A 111 -9.84 39.61 -13.08
N SER A 112 -10.11 40.46 -12.08
CA SER A 112 -10.41 41.89 -12.29
C SER A 112 -9.15 42.76 -12.39
N LEU A 113 -8.03 42.26 -11.85
CA LEU A 113 -6.77 43.01 -11.77
C LEU A 113 -5.75 42.62 -12.84
N ALA A 114 -5.84 41.39 -13.34
CA ALA A 114 -4.89 40.82 -14.31
C ALA A 114 -5.62 40.03 -15.40
N PRO A 115 -4.99 39.79 -16.57
CA PRO A 115 -5.56 38.93 -17.62
C PRO A 115 -5.92 37.56 -17.09
N VAL A 116 -7.17 37.12 -17.33
CA VAL A 116 -7.74 35.87 -16.80
C VAL A 116 -6.88 34.64 -17.09
N ARG A 117 -6.24 34.55 -18.26
CA ARG A 117 -5.35 33.46 -18.65
C ARG A 117 -4.16 33.31 -17.69
N ILE A 118 -3.56 34.43 -17.28
CA ILE A 118 -2.43 34.44 -16.32
C ILE A 118 -2.91 33.93 -14.95
N VAL A 119 -4.05 34.47 -14.49
CA VAL A 119 -4.62 34.09 -13.20
C VAL A 119 -4.91 32.60 -13.17
N LEU A 120 -5.54 32.05 -14.23
CA LEU A 120 -5.84 30.62 -14.33
C LEU A 120 -4.57 29.77 -14.32
N ALA A 121 -3.57 30.07 -15.15
CA ALA A 121 -2.32 29.32 -15.22
C ALA A 121 -1.62 29.27 -13.86
N LEU A 122 -1.58 30.36 -13.12
CA LEU A 122 -0.97 30.42 -11.79
C LEU A 122 -1.80 29.68 -10.73
N MET A 123 -3.12 29.81 -10.75
CA MET A 123 -3.99 29.10 -9.79
C MET A 123 -3.99 27.60 -10.02
N GLU A 124 -4.10 27.15 -11.26
CA GLU A 124 -4.03 25.73 -11.59
C GLU A 124 -2.66 25.14 -11.24
N SER A 125 -1.56 25.88 -11.51
CA SER A 125 -0.22 25.42 -11.13
C SER A 125 -0.13 25.19 -9.61
N MET A 126 -0.61 26.13 -8.79
CA MET A 126 -0.60 25.98 -7.33
C MET A 126 -1.43 24.80 -6.84
N LEU A 127 -2.57 24.52 -7.49
CA LEU A 127 -3.39 23.34 -7.15
C LEU A 127 -2.68 22.02 -7.49
N TYR A 128 -1.99 21.93 -8.62
CA TYR A 128 -1.19 20.76 -8.97
C TYR A 128 0.01 20.57 -8.03
N LEU A 129 0.67 21.65 -7.62
CA LEU A 129 1.70 21.57 -6.58
C LEU A 129 1.12 21.03 -5.26
N TRP A 130 -0.06 21.49 -4.87
CA TRP A 130 -0.75 20.97 -3.69
C TRP A 130 -1.09 19.49 -3.84
N CYS A 131 -1.56 19.05 -5.03
CA CYS A 131 -1.76 17.61 -5.32
C CYS A 131 -0.47 16.82 -5.11
N ALA A 132 0.66 17.26 -5.66
CA ALA A 132 1.94 16.59 -5.52
C ALA A 132 2.39 16.51 -4.05
N CYS A 133 2.32 17.61 -3.30
CA CYS A 133 2.68 17.65 -1.89
C CYS A 133 1.77 16.77 -1.04
N LEU A 134 0.46 16.76 -1.32
CA LEU A 134 -0.49 15.89 -0.63
C LEU A 134 -0.14 14.42 -0.84
N ILE A 135 0.09 13.99 -2.08
CA ILE A 135 0.41 12.60 -2.41
C ILE A 135 1.70 12.16 -1.71
N VAL A 136 2.75 13.00 -1.70
CA VAL A 136 3.99 12.74 -0.99
C VAL A 136 3.76 12.64 0.53
N SER A 137 2.92 13.51 1.10
CA SER A 137 2.60 13.50 2.54
C SER A 137 1.78 12.27 2.97
N LEU A 138 0.96 11.73 2.07
CA LEU A 138 0.14 10.53 2.30
C LEU A 138 0.96 9.25 2.12
N GLY A 139 1.96 9.26 1.23
CA GLY A 139 2.78 8.13 0.84
C GLY A 139 3.89 7.75 1.83
N ARG A 140 3.67 7.86 3.15
CA ARG A 140 4.67 7.50 4.20
C ARG A 140 5.20 6.05 4.15
N GLN A 141 4.57 5.16 3.39
CA GLN A 141 5.08 3.83 3.05
C GLN A 141 5.46 3.84 1.57
N GLN A 142 6.73 3.78 1.27
CA GLN A 142 7.47 3.71 -0.02
C GLN A 142 6.71 3.11 -1.24
N LYS A 143 5.59 3.70 -1.66
CA LYS A 143 4.86 3.21 -2.82
C LYS A 143 5.37 3.90 -4.08
N ARG A 144 6.17 3.20 -4.88
CA ARG A 144 6.76 3.71 -6.13
C ARG A 144 5.73 4.37 -7.06
N VAL A 145 4.52 3.81 -7.15
CA VAL A 145 3.43 4.33 -7.99
C VAL A 145 3.02 5.74 -7.57
N LEU A 146 2.93 6.01 -6.25
CA LEU A 146 2.60 7.34 -5.72
C LEU A 146 3.66 8.39 -6.06
N HIS A 147 4.94 8.02 -6.02
CA HIS A 147 6.02 8.94 -6.42
C HIS A 147 5.92 9.29 -7.91
N VAL A 148 5.55 8.32 -8.78
CA VAL A 148 5.34 8.60 -10.20
C VAL A 148 4.15 9.54 -10.41
N VAL A 149 3.04 9.35 -9.70
CA VAL A 149 1.89 10.24 -9.78
C VAL A 149 2.23 11.65 -9.25
N ALA A 150 2.94 11.74 -8.13
CA ALA A 150 3.39 13.03 -7.59
C ALA A 150 4.33 13.75 -8.58
N LEU A 151 5.22 13.03 -9.25
CA LEU A 151 6.09 13.58 -10.28
C LEU A 151 5.27 14.14 -11.46
N ILE A 152 4.25 13.45 -11.92
CA ILE A 152 3.36 13.94 -12.99
C ILE A 152 2.71 15.27 -12.59
N TYR A 153 2.21 15.38 -11.35
CA TYR A 153 1.61 16.65 -10.90
C TYR A 153 2.63 17.76 -10.68
N LEU A 154 3.84 17.41 -10.29
CA LEU A 154 4.94 18.40 -10.26
C LEU A 154 5.30 18.91 -11.67
N LEU A 155 5.26 18.02 -12.66
CA LEU A 155 5.44 18.42 -14.07
C LEU A 155 4.29 19.31 -14.56
N HIS A 156 3.03 19.01 -14.19
CA HIS A 156 1.90 19.90 -14.48
C HIS A 156 2.11 21.30 -13.88
N PHE A 157 2.52 21.36 -12.60
CA PHE A 157 2.86 22.60 -11.93
C PHE A 157 3.91 23.41 -12.71
N THR A 158 5.02 22.78 -13.10
CA THR A 158 6.11 23.47 -13.81
C THR A 158 5.70 23.98 -15.19
N ILE A 159 4.91 23.20 -15.92
CA ILE A 159 4.40 23.57 -17.25
C ILE A 159 3.44 24.76 -17.16
N LEU A 160 2.46 24.71 -16.25
CA LEU A 160 1.48 25.79 -16.08
C LEU A 160 2.11 27.06 -15.49
N LEU A 161 3.06 26.90 -14.58
CA LEU A 161 3.84 28.05 -14.06
C LEU A 161 4.65 28.73 -15.17
N SER A 162 5.30 27.94 -16.03
CA SER A 162 6.03 28.46 -17.19
C SER A 162 5.09 29.18 -18.18
N GLN A 163 3.90 28.63 -18.41
CA GLN A 163 2.85 29.27 -19.21
C GLN A 163 2.47 30.63 -18.64
N GLY A 164 2.16 30.70 -17.34
CA GLY A 164 1.83 31.94 -16.65
C GLY A 164 2.95 32.99 -16.75
N GLY A 165 4.22 32.54 -16.60
CA GLY A 165 5.40 33.37 -16.76
C GLY A 165 5.56 33.94 -18.18
N LEU A 166 5.39 33.11 -19.21
CA LEU A 166 5.44 33.55 -20.60
C LEU A 166 4.34 34.60 -20.95
N LEU A 167 3.13 34.35 -20.43
CA LEU A 167 2.00 35.27 -20.57
C LEU A 167 2.29 36.62 -19.89
N LEU A 168 2.89 36.60 -18.69
CA LEU A 168 3.30 37.85 -17.97
C LEU A 168 4.36 38.64 -18.74
N LEU A 169 5.28 37.97 -19.40
CA LEU A 169 6.34 38.60 -20.19
C LEU A 169 5.86 39.09 -21.58
N GLY A 170 4.59 38.88 -21.92
CA GLY A 170 4.03 39.20 -23.23
C GLY A 170 4.70 38.41 -24.38
N ALA A 171 5.19 37.23 -24.09
CA ALA A 171 5.95 36.41 -25.05
C ALA A 171 5.08 35.69 -26.06
N GLU A 172 3.75 35.78 -25.95
CA GLU A 172 2.78 35.11 -26.87
C GLU A 172 3.04 35.44 -28.36
N GLY A 173 3.52 36.67 -28.68
CA GLY A 173 3.81 37.09 -30.05
C GLY A 173 5.28 37.05 -30.47
N ARG A 174 6.21 36.62 -29.60
CA ARG A 174 7.66 36.66 -29.89
C ARG A 174 8.25 35.35 -30.40
N MET A 175 7.55 34.25 -30.27
CA MET A 175 8.09 32.91 -30.59
C MET A 175 7.42 32.23 -31.79
N GLY A 176 6.70 32.99 -32.63
CA GLY A 176 6.13 32.56 -33.90
C GLY A 176 4.85 31.73 -33.76
N ASP A 177 3.85 32.15 -34.47
CA ASP A 177 2.57 31.50 -34.85
C ASP A 177 2.02 30.38 -33.92
N GLY A 178 1.88 30.60 -32.64
CA GLY A 178 1.19 29.66 -31.73
C GLY A 178 1.98 28.42 -31.29
N GLY A 179 3.12 28.13 -31.86
CA GLY A 179 3.86 26.89 -31.66
C GLY A 179 4.19 26.51 -30.20
N TRP A 180 4.47 27.47 -29.34
CA TRP A 180 4.73 27.22 -27.92
C TRP A 180 3.46 26.91 -27.14
N LEU A 181 2.36 27.55 -27.42
CA LEU A 181 1.06 27.25 -26.83
C LEU A 181 0.63 25.83 -27.21
N ASP A 182 0.77 25.46 -28.47
CA ASP A 182 0.47 24.10 -28.93
C ASP A 182 1.32 23.06 -28.23
N LEU A 183 2.62 23.31 -28.00
CA LEU A 183 3.50 22.45 -27.26
C LEU A 183 3.09 22.30 -25.78
N ILE A 184 2.73 23.42 -25.14
CA ILE A 184 2.24 23.42 -23.74
C ILE A 184 0.95 22.59 -23.63
N PHE A 185 -0.01 22.80 -24.53
CA PHE A 185 -1.23 21.99 -24.58
C PHE A 185 -0.95 20.53 -24.82
N PHE A 186 -0.05 20.20 -25.72
CA PHE A 186 0.36 18.83 -25.98
C PHE A 186 0.99 18.17 -24.73
N MET A 187 1.92 18.85 -24.07
CA MET A 187 2.53 18.35 -22.84
C MET A 187 1.51 18.17 -21.73
N HIS A 188 0.59 19.14 -21.55
CA HIS A 188 -0.49 19.01 -20.58
C HIS A 188 -1.40 17.81 -20.88
N MET A 189 -1.73 17.59 -22.13
CA MET A 189 -2.53 16.43 -22.59
C MET A 189 -1.81 15.12 -22.27
N VAL A 190 -0.53 14.99 -22.57
CA VAL A 190 0.27 13.78 -22.30
C VAL A 190 0.31 13.49 -20.80
N LEU A 191 0.53 14.50 -19.97
CA LEU A 191 0.53 14.35 -18.52
C LEU A 191 -0.86 13.98 -17.97
N THR A 192 -1.91 14.55 -18.54
CA THR A 192 -3.30 14.21 -18.18
C THR A 192 -3.60 12.74 -18.50
N ILE A 193 -3.21 12.26 -19.68
CA ILE A 193 -3.35 10.84 -20.05
C ILE A 193 -2.58 9.97 -19.05
N GLY A 194 -1.33 10.32 -18.74
CA GLY A 194 -0.52 9.61 -17.78
C GLY A 194 -1.16 9.52 -16.39
N SER A 195 -1.70 10.63 -15.88
CA SER A 195 -2.39 10.66 -14.58
C SER A 195 -3.64 9.79 -14.59
N VAL A 196 -4.45 9.87 -15.65
CA VAL A 196 -5.68 9.09 -15.82
C VAL A 196 -5.41 7.58 -15.82
N LEU A 197 -4.36 7.12 -16.52
CA LEU A 197 -3.99 5.71 -16.57
C LEU A 197 -3.42 5.20 -15.24
N LEU A 198 -2.76 6.05 -14.46
CA LEU A 198 -2.15 5.68 -13.20
C LEU A 198 -3.13 5.69 -12.01
N LEU A 199 -4.20 6.48 -12.04
CA LEU A 199 -5.17 6.54 -10.94
C LEU A 199 -5.82 5.18 -10.62
N PRO A 200 -6.32 4.39 -11.60
CA PRO A 200 -6.82 3.04 -11.34
C PRO A 200 -5.75 2.12 -10.78
N LEU A 201 -4.50 2.24 -11.27
CA LEU A 201 -3.37 1.43 -10.81
C LEU A 201 -3.04 1.70 -9.34
N VAL A 202 -3.06 2.97 -8.91
CA VAL A 202 -2.88 3.33 -7.50
C VAL A 202 -3.96 2.65 -6.64
N ALA A 203 -5.22 2.77 -7.04
CA ALA A 203 -6.32 2.16 -6.30
C ALA A 203 -6.28 0.62 -6.33
N TYR A 204 -5.78 0.02 -7.41
CA TYR A 204 -5.59 -1.43 -7.52
C TYR A 204 -4.52 -1.92 -6.53
N VAL A 205 -3.34 -1.30 -6.51
CA VAL A 205 -2.24 -1.65 -5.59
C VAL A 205 -2.68 -1.53 -4.13
N GLU A 206 -3.42 -0.45 -3.77
CA GLU A 206 -3.98 -0.30 -2.43
C GLU A 206 -4.97 -1.41 -2.07
N THR A 207 -5.76 -1.87 -3.06
CA THR A 207 -6.74 -2.96 -2.85
C THR A 207 -6.05 -4.29 -2.66
N GLU A 208 -5.05 -4.59 -3.48
CA GLU A 208 -4.29 -5.83 -3.43
C GLU A 208 -3.58 -5.98 -2.07
N GLU A 209 -2.89 -4.93 -1.61
CA GLU A 209 -2.27 -4.93 -0.28
C GLU A 209 -3.27 -5.13 0.85
N ALA A 210 -4.46 -4.49 0.76
CA ALA A 210 -5.51 -4.68 1.75
C ALA A 210 -6.04 -6.12 1.75
N LEU A 211 -6.19 -6.75 0.58
CA LEU A 211 -6.58 -8.15 0.46
C LEU A 211 -5.49 -9.10 1.00
N LEU A 212 -4.22 -8.84 0.69
CA LEU A 212 -3.09 -9.60 1.25
C LEU A 212 -3.01 -9.44 2.77
N ALA A 213 -3.28 -8.23 3.30
CA ALA A 213 -3.36 -7.99 4.74
C ALA A 213 -4.51 -8.72 5.42
N LEU A 214 -5.59 -9.03 4.71
CA LEU A 214 -6.70 -9.86 5.20
C LEU A 214 -6.41 -11.37 5.07
N SER A 215 -5.46 -11.77 4.24
CA SER A 215 -5.04 -13.16 4.11
C SER A 215 -4.41 -13.63 5.43
N GLU A 216 -4.78 -14.82 5.88
CA GLU A 216 -4.23 -15.46 7.08
C GLU A 216 -3.13 -16.44 6.77
N ARG A 217 -2.87 -16.68 5.50
CA ARG A 217 -1.87 -17.64 5.05
C ARG A 217 -0.66 -16.94 4.43
N ASP A 218 0.50 -17.52 4.63
CA ASP A 218 1.74 -17.11 3.97
C ASP A 218 1.71 -17.59 2.51
N PRO A 219 1.94 -16.69 1.53
CA PRO A 219 1.81 -17.02 0.10
C PRO A 219 2.90 -17.98 -0.40
N LEU A 220 4.06 -18.05 0.26
CA LEU A 220 5.17 -18.92 -0.13
C LEU A 220 4.97 -20.35 0.33
N THR A 221 4.45 -20.54 1.55
CA THR A 221 4.42 -21.83 2.24
C THR A 221 3.01 -22.40 2.43
N GLY A 222 1.96 -21.57 2.31
CA GLY A 222 0.57 -21.97 2.55
C GLY A 222 0.20 -22.17 4.03
N VAL A 223 1.15 -22.14 4.97
CA VAL A 223 0.87 -22.15 6.41
C VAL A 223 0.27 -20.81 6.85
N LEU A 224 -0.16 -20.69 8.10
CA LEU A 224 -0.65 -19.41 8.60
C LEU A 224 0.47 -18.35 8.54
N ASN A 225 0.11 -17.11 8.25
CA ASN A 225 1.01 -15.99 8.49
C ASN A 225 0.92 -15.57 9.97
N ARG A 226 1.75 -14.63 10.38
CA ARG A 226 1.76 -14.11 11.76
C ARG A 226 0.36 -13.73 12.25
N ARG A 227 -0.42 -13.02 11.45
CA ARG A 227 -1.77 -12.58 11.80
C ARG A 227 -2.74 -13.77 11.96
N GLY A 228 -2.72 -14.72 11.02
CA GLY A 228 -3.53 -15.92 11.08
C GLY A 228 -3.21 -16.78 12.29
N LEU A 229 -1.91 -16.93 12.61
CA LEU A 229 -1.45 -17.67 13.79
C LEU A 229 -1.96 -17.04 15.10
N PHE A 230 -1.87 -15.72 15.26
CA PHE A 230 -2.38 -15.02 16.43
C PHE A 230 -3.90 -15.18 16.55
N ARG A 231 -4.64 -14.89 15.48
CA ARG A 231 -6.11 -14.94 15.50
C ARG A 231 -6.65 -16.33 15.85
N GLN A 232 -6.07 -17.39 15.28
CA GLN A 232 -6.50 -18.75 15.55
C GLN A 232 -5.94 -19.28 16.89
N GLY A 233 -4.74 -18.83 17.28
CA GLY A 233 -4.11 -19.23 18.53
C GLY A 233 -4.76 -18.64 19.79
N GLU A 234 -5.48 -17.51 19.69
CA GLU A 234 -6.26 -16.96 20.80
C GLU A 234 -7.52 -17.78 21.12
N GLY A 235 -7.99 -18.63 20.18
CA GLY A 235 -9.18 -19.46 20.33
C GLY A 235 -8.99 -20.76 21.12
N ALA A 236 -8.02 -20.82 22.02
CA ALA A 236 -7.70 -22.03 22.77
C ALA A 236 -8.79 -22.45 23.78
N THR A 237 -9.01 -23.77 23.92
CA THR A 237 -10.00 -24.31 24.85
C THR A 237 -9.56 -24.07 26.30
N PRO A 238 -10.40 -23.43 27.16
CA PRO A 238 -10.06 -23.20 28.56
C PRO A 238 -9.73 -24.52 29.30
N GLY A 239 -8.75 -24.45 30.21
CA GLY A 239 -8.37 -25.60 31.07
C GLY A 239 -7.40 -26.60 30.42
N GLN A 240 -6.96 -26.38 29.16
CA GLN A 240 -5.93 -27.21 28.53
C GLN A 240 -4.54 -26.56 28.62
N THR A 241 -3.50 -27.38 28.53
CA THR A 241 -2.13 -26.87 28.36
C THR A 241 -1.91 -26.46 26.91
N ARG A 242 -1.26 -25.32 26.72
CA ARG A 242 -0.85 -24.85 25.40
C ARG A 242 0.68 -24.74 25.36
N CYS A 243 1.30 -25.36 24.37
CA CYS A 243 2.72 -25.20 24.09
C CYS A 243 2.93 -24.35 22.84
N VAL A 244 3.78 -23.33 22.96
CA VAL A 244 4.16 -22.44 21.87
C VAL A 244 5.63 -22.68 21.56
N VAL A 245 5.93 -22.84 20.28
CA VAL A 245 7.29 -23.06 19.76
C VAL A 245 7.62 -21.93 18.80
N VAL A 246 8.81 -21.39 18.93
CA VAL A 246 9.42 -20.52 17.91
C VAL A 246 10.62 -21.22 17.33
N LEU A 247 10.73 -21.19 16.01
CA LEU A 247 11.75 -21.86 15.23
C LEU A 247 12.37 -20.88 14.24
N ASP A 248 13.68 -20.98 14.05
CA ASP A 248 14.43 -20.22 13.04
C ASP A 248 15.39 -21.14 12.29
N ILE A 249 15.54 -20.91 10.98
CA ILE A 249 16.44 -21.67 10.11
C ILE A 249 17.86 -21.19 10.30
N ASP A 250 18.72 -22.07 10.78
CA ASP A 250 20.12 -21.73 11.07
C ASP A 250 20.88 -21.33 9.81
N HIS A 251 21.61 -20.22 9.91
CA HIS A 251 22.45 -19.70 8.83
C HIS A 251 21.73 -19.42 7.51
N PHE A 252 20.44 -19.14 7.53
CA PHE A 252 19.62 -18.92 6.32
C PHE A 252 20.17 -17.83 5.38
N LYS A 253 20.70 -16.75 5.94
CA LYS A 253 21.36 -15.71 5.13
C LYS A 253 22.50 -16.29 4.29
N ARG A 254 23.31 -17.23 4.86
CA ARG A 254 24.38 -17.88 4.12
C ARG A 254 23.85 -18.74 2.97
N VAL A 255 22.71 -19.39 3.13
CA VAL A 255 22.04 -20.12 2.04
C VAL A 255 21.67 -19.16 0.91
N ASN A 256 21.04 -18.02 1.20
CA ASN A 256 20.70 -17.01 0.22
C ASN A 256 21.96 -16.43 -0.48
N ASP A 257 22.99 -16.10 0.29
CA ASP A 257 24.22 -15.49 -0.24
C ASP A 257 24.98 -16.47 -1.17
N GLN A 258 24.93 -17.76 -0.89
CA GLN A 258 25.66 -18.79 -1.64
C GLN A 258 24.86 -19.37 -2.82
N PHE A 259 23.55 -19.58 -2.67
CA PHE A 259 22.72 -20.30 -3.64
C PHE A 259 21.59 -19.44 -4.24
N GLY A 260 21.48 -18.19 -3.81
CA GLY A 260 20.44 -17.25 -4.27
C GLY A 260 19.10 -17.42 -3.56
N HIS A 261 18.24 -16.39 -3.67
CA HIS A 261 16.94 -16.34 -3.01
C HIS A 261 15.98 -17.46 -3.42
N GLY A 262 16.08 -17.96 -4.65
CA GLY A 262 15.26 -19.09 -5.11
C GLY A 262 15.51 -20.37 -4.30
N CYS A 263 16.77 -20.66 -3.96
CA CYS A 263 17.13 -21.77 -3.08
C CYS A 263 16.62 -21.52 -1.66
N GLY A 264 16.74 -20.30 -1.14
CA GLY A 264 16.17 -19.94 0.16
C GLY A 264 14.66 -20.18 0.22
N ASP A 265 13.92 -19.84 -0.81
CA ASP A 265 12.48 -20.10 -0.91
C ASP A 265 12.15 -21.59 -0.90
N GLU A 266 12.96 -22.45 -1.54
CA GLU A 266 12.81 -23.90 -1.49
C GLU A 266 13.07 -24.46 -0.10
N VAL A 267 14.09 -23.97 0.60
CA VAL A 267 14.39 -24.31 2.01
C VAL A 267 13.20 -23.94 2.91
N ILE A 268 12.63 -22.75 2.77
CA ILE A 268 11.48 -22.30 3.53
C ILE A 268 10.27 -23.23 3.28
N ARG A 269 9.97 -23.58 2.02
CA ARG A 269 8.87 -24.50 1.67
C ARG A 269 9.11 -25.90 2.25
N TYR A 270 10.34 -26.39 2.18
CA TYR A 270 10.73 -27.68 2.74
C TYR A 270 10.50 -27.72 4.26
N VAL A 271 11.02 -26.72 5.01
CA VAL A 271 10.83 -26.64 6.45
C VAL A 271 9.33 -26.55 6.80
N ALA A 272 8.57 -25.70 6.13
CA ALA A 272 7.12 -25.62 6.33
C ALA A 272 6.41 -26.96 6.10
N GLY A 273 6.79 -27.70 5.05
CA GLY A 273 6.25 -29.02 4.75
C GLY A 273 6.52 -30.04 5.88
N VAL A 274 7.76 -30.05 6.43
CA VAL A 274 8.10 -30.90 7.57
C VAL A 274 7.28 -30.52 8.81
N LEU A 275 7.16 -29.22 9.12
CA LEU A 275 6.38 -28.76 10.26
C LEU A 275 4.92 -29.24 10.18
N VAL A 276 4.27 -29.06 9.02
CA VAL A 276 2.86 -29.48 8.80
C VAL A 276 2.70 -31.01 8.88
N ALA A 277 3.67 -31.77 8.40
CA ALA A 277 3.61 -33.24 8.43
C ALA A 277 3.76 -33.83 9.83
N GLU A 278 4.45 -33.16 10.74
CA GLU A 278 4.83 -33.65 12.05
C GLU A 278 3.87 -33.21 13.18
N VAL A 279 3.01 -32.23 12.94
CA VAL A 279 2.00 -31.76 13.90
C VAL A 279 0.63 -32.33 13.60
N ARG A 280 -0.28 -32.30 14.56
CA ARG A 280 -1.65 -32.73 14.40
C ARG A 280 -2.46 -31.73 13.58
N LYS A 281 -3.59 -32.15 13.05
CA LYS A 281 -4.52 -31.34 12.27
C LYS A 281 -5.01 -30.09 13.04
N ASP A 282 -5.16 -30.21 14.34
CA ASP A 282 -5.67 -29.16 15.23
C ASP A 282 -4.55 -28.26 15.76
N ASP A 283 -3.28 -28.62 15.54
CA ASP A 283 -2.14 -27.79 15.88
C ASP A 283 -1.95 -26.72 14.80
N LEU A 284 -1.48 -25.54 15.21
CA LEU A 284 -1.28 -24.42 14.29
C LEU A 284 0.20 -24.30 13.93
N VAL A 285 0.45 -24.12 12.64
CA VAL A 285 1.77 -23.80 12.08
C VAL A 285 1.68 -22.47 11.36
N GLY A 286 2.58 -21.54 11.67
CA GLY A 286 2.62 -20.24 11.02
C GLY A 286 4.04 -19.77 10.75
N ARG A 287 4.21 -19.00 9.67
CA ARG A 287 5.43 -18.26 9.37
C ARG A 287 5.31 -16.85 9.95
N ILE A 288 6.18 -16.51 10.89
CA ILE A 288 6.10 -15.25 11.65
C ILE A 288 7.14 -14.21 11.22
N GLY A 289 8.15 -14.62 10.48
CA GLY A 289 9.23 -13.78 9.94
C GLY A 289 9.73 -14.32 8.60
N GLY A 290 10.85 -13.79 8.12
CA GLY A 290 11.45 -14.21 6.85
C GLY A 290 11.83 -15.69 6.83
N GLU A 291 12.53 -16.15 7.87
CA GLU A 291 13.03 -17.52 8.08
C GLU A 291 12.51 -18.12 9.38
N GLU A 292 11.54 -17.44 10.03
CA GLU A 292 11.03 -17.78 11.34
C GLU A 292 9.64 -18.40 11.25
N PHE A 293 9.43 -19.48 11.99
CA PHE A 293 8.15 -20.14 12.12
C PHE A 293 7.72 -20.22 13.59
N ALA A 294 6.44 -20.35 13.81
CA ALA A 294 5.91 -20.72 15.12
C ALA A 294 4.87 -21.81 15.02
N MET A 295 4.78 -22.63 16.07
CA MET A 295 3.77 -23.66 16.22
C MET A 295 3.04 -23.47 17.54
N ILE A 296 1.73 -23.77 17.54
CA ILE A 296 0.89 -23.78 18.74
C ILE A 296 0.25 -25.15 18.83
N MET A 297 0.57 -25.87 19.90
CA MET A 297 0.10 -27.24 20.15
C MET A 297 -0.77 -27.24 21.40
N GLY A 298 -1.98 -27.78 21.29
CA GLY A 298 -2.93 -27.91 22.41
C GLY A 298 -2.90 -29.28 23.06
N GLY A 299 -3.11 -29.33 24.39
CA GLY A 299 -3.25 -30.59 25.13
C GLY A 299 -1.99 -31.47 25.16
N VAL A 300 -0.80 -30.89 25.05
CA VAL A 300 0.48 -31.62 25.13
C VAL A 300 1.29 -31.15 26.34
N SER A 301 2.02 -32.07 26.96
CA SER A 301 2.97 -31.73 28.02
C SER A 301 4.23 -31.08 27.43
N GLY A 302 4.97 -30.32 28.25
CA GLY A 302 6.23 -29.70 27.81
C GLY A 302 7.24 -30.72 27.30
N GLN A 303 7.34 -31.90 27.94
CA GLN A 303 8.23 -32.97 27.48
C GLN A 303 7.79 -33.52 26.13
N MET A 304 6.48 -33.77 25.92
CA MET A 304 5.94 -34.23 24.63
C MET A 304 6.19 -33.17 23.54
N ALA A 305 5.97 -31.88 23.83
CA ALA A 305 6.25 -30.81 22.89
C ALA A 305 7.74 -30.76 22.49
N ARG A 306 8.64 -30.94 23.46
CA ARG A 306 10.08 -31.04 23.21
C ARG A 306 10.44 -32.25 22.34
N ASP A 307 9.83 -33.43 22.59
CA ASP A 307 10.11 -34.63 21.81
C ASP A 307 9.62 -34.49 20.36
N ILE A 308 8.46 -33.84 20.15
CA ILE A 308 7.96 -33.47 18.82
C ILE A 308 8.97 -32.53 18.12
N CYS A 309 9.40 -31.48 18.78
CA CYS A 309 10.37 -30.53 18.23
C CYS A 309 11.72 -31.18 17.88
N ASP A 310 12.21 -32.10 18.74
CA ASP A 310 13.45 -32.85 18.46
C ASP A 310 13.31 -33.78 17.26
N ARG A 311 12.14 -34.39 17.06
CA ARG A 311 11.83 -35.20 15.88
C ARG A 311 11.81 -34.32 14.61
N ILE A 312 11.13 -33.18 14.65
CA ILE A 312 11.11 -32.19 13.55
C ILE A 312 12.55 -31.76 13.20
N ARG A 313 13.32 -31.35 14.19
CA ARG A 313 14.73 -30.92 14.02
C ARG A 313 15.55 -31.99 13.29
N ARG A 314 15.49 -33.24 13.75
CA ARG A 314 16.23 -34.37 13.13
C ARG A 314 15.76 -34.62 11.71
N GLN A 315 14.47 -34.53 11.45
CA GLN A 315 13.91 -34.76 10.11
C GLN A 315 14.35 -33.65 9.14
N ILE A 316 14.37 -32.38 9.57
CA ILE A 316 14.92 -31.28 8.77
C ILE A 316 16.40 -31.53 8.49
N GLU A 317 17.20 -31.83 9.50
CA GLU A 317 18.63 -32.07 9.37
C GLU A 317 18.94 -33.27 8.45
N THR A 318 18.30 -34.40 8.64
CA THR A 318 18.58 -35.62 7.86
C THR A 318 18.02 -35.52 6.45
N GLY A 319 16.80 -34.99 6.28
CA GLY A 319 16.18 -34.85 4.97
C GLY A 319 16.87 -33.83 4.07
N SER A 320 17.41 -32.75 4.65
CA SER A 320 18.19 -31.77 3.88
C SER A 320 19.55 -32.33 3.43
N ARG A 321 20.15 -33.29 4.15
CA ARG A 321 21.41 -33.95 3.77
C ARG A 321 21.23 -35.05 2.71
N GLN A 322 20.07 -35.68 2.67
CA GLN A 322 19.80 -36.79 1.74
C GLN A 322 19.44 -36.35 0.32
N GLY A 323 19.51 -35.04 0.04
CA GLY A 323 19.70 -34.46 -1.30
C GLY A 323 18.55 -34.61 -2.31
N ALA A 324 17.37 -35.07 -1.94
CA ALA A 324 16.32 -35.31 -2.94
C ALA A 324 15.52 -34.04 -3.34
N CYS A 325 15.57 -32.97 -2.55
CA CYS A 325 14.68 -31.82 -2.74
C CYS A 325 15.30 -30.42 -2.57
N LEU A 326 16.55 -30.32 -2.12
CA LEU A 326 17.18 -29.02 -1.87
C LEU A 326 18.52 -28.87 -2.61
N PRO A 327 18.77 -27.73 -3.25
CA PRO A 327 20.07 -27.43 -3.88
C PRO A 327 21.18 -27.17 -2.86
N CYS A 328 20.86 -27.05 -1.57
CA CYS A 328 21.80 -26.86 -0.46
C CYS A 328 21.72 -28.01 0.53
N GLU A 329 22.86 -28.48 1.04
CA GLU A 329 22.95 -29.54 2.04
C GLU A 329 23.06 -28.99 3.46
N GLY A 330 22.51 -29.75 4.44
CA GLY A 330 22.79 -29.54 5.86
C GLY A 330 22.02 -28.39 6.51
N VAL A 331 20.77 -28.15 6.12
CA VAL A 331 19.88 -27.18 6.79
C VAL A 331 19.56 -27.69 8.20
N THR A 332 19.74 -26.84 9.20
CA THR A 332 19.37 -27.08 10.59
C THR A 332 18.47 -25.99 11.13
N VAL A 333 17.83 -26.24 12.26
CA VAL A 333 16.92 -25.27 12.89
C VAL A 333 17.17 -25.19 14.40
N SER A 334 16.98 -24.01 14.94
CA SER A 334 16.99 -23.74 16.39
C SER A 334 15.58 -23.48 16.87
N MET A 335 15.16 -24.13 17.97
CA MET A 335 13.81 -24.05 18.48
C MET A 335 13.77 -23.72 19.97
N GLY A 336 12.84 -22.81 20.35
CA GLY A 336 12.48 -22.55 21.73
C GLY A 336 11.03 -22.95 22.00
N VAL A 337 10.80 -23.63 23.11
CA VAL A 337 9.49 -24.17 23.51
C VAL A 337 9.08 -23.57 24.85
N VAL A 338 7.85 -23.09 24.97
CA VAL A 338 7.22 -22.63 26.21
C VAL A 338 5.85 -23.27 26.34
N CYS A 339 5.56 -23.81 27.50
CA CYS A 339 4.24 -24.38 27.79
C CYS A 339 3.61 -23.70 29.02
N ALA A 340 2.36 -23.34 28.90
CA ALA A 340 1.57 -22.70 29.95
C ALA A 340 0.11 -23.14 29.87
N SER A 341 -0.75 -22.65 30.78
CA SER A 341 -2.21 -22.83 30.63
C SER A 341 -2.68 -22.12 29.35
N ALA A 342 -3.78 -22.61 28.76
CA ALA A 342 -4.34 -22.03 27.54
C ALA A 342 -4.78 -20.54 27.72
N GLU A 343 -4.98 -20.11 28.95
CA GLU A 343 -5.37 -18.74 29.32
C GLU A 343 -4.18 -17.76 29.35
N ALA A 344 -2.94 -18.28 29.26
CA ALA A 344 -1.76 -17.43 29.23
C ALA A 344 -1.72 -16.55 27.95
N ASP A 345 -1.21 -15.35 28.06
CA ASP A 345 -1.05 -14.42 26.94
C ASP A 345 -0.14 -15.04 25.85
N LEU A 346 -0.70 -15.23 24.67
CA LEU A 346 0.00 -15.81 23.53
C LEU A 346 1.21 -14.96 23.09
N ALA A 347 1.11 -13.64 23.14
CA ALA A 347 2.21 -12.75 22.77
C ALA A 347 3.39 -12.89 23.74
N LEU A 348 3.10 -13.02 25.04
CA LEU A 348 4.12 -13.26 26.06
C LEU A 348 4.76 -14.64 25.89
N MET A 349 3.98 -15.68 25.58
CA MET A 349 4.49 -17.02 25.33
C MET A 349 5.41 -17.04 24.10
N LEU A 350 5.05 -16.39 23.01
CA LEU A 350 5.90 -16.25 21.82
C LEU A 350 7.21 -15.52 22.15
N THR A 351 7.16 -14.45 22.92
CA THR A 351 8.37 -13.72 23.34
C THR A 351 9.30 -14.60 24.19
N LYS A 352 8.75 -15.41 25.10
CA LYS A 352 9.55 -16.33 25.92
C LYS A 352 10.12 -17.49 25.08
N ALA A 353 9.37 -18.00 24.12
CA ALA A 353 9.83 -19.04 23.19
C ALA A 353 10.93 -18.50 22.27
N ASP A 354 10.82 -17.28 21.79
CA ASP A 354 11.86 -16.60 21.02
C ASP A 354 13.16 -16.44 21.82
N ALA A 355 13.06 -15.98 23.06
CA ALA A 355 14.22 -15.91 23.97
C ALA A 355 14.87 -17.29 24.21
N ALA A 356 14.09 -18.37 24.30
CA ALA A 356 14.59 -19.72 24.41
C ALA A 356 15.30 -20.18 23.11
N MET A 357 14.73 -19.90 21.95
CA MET A 357 15.32 -20.17 20.64
C MET A 357 16.65 -19.43 20.48
N TYR A 358 16.73 -18.18 20.87
CA TYR A 358 17.96 -17.39 20.82
C TYR A 358 19.09 -18.03 21.66
N ARG A 359 18.77 -18.55 22.85
CA ARG A 359 19.74 -19.31 23.68
C ARG A 359 20.23 -20.57 22.98
N VAL A 360 19.40 -21.26 22.20
CA VAL A 360 19.86 -22.39 21.37
C VAL A 360 20.83 -21.92 20.30
N LYS A 361 20.57 -20.79 19.66
CA LYS A 361 21.50 -20.20 18.68
C LYS A 361 22.88 -19.87 19.30
N GLU A 362 22.91 -19.33 20.52
CA GLU A 362 24.13 -19.05 21.25
C GLU A 362 24.87 -20.32 21.69
N ALA A 363 24.16 -21.38 22.04
CA ALA A 363 24.71 -22.66 22.47
C ALA A 363 25.27 -23.54 21.35
N GLY A 364 25.25 -23.09 20.09
CA GLY A 364 25.81 -23.82 18.95
C GLY A 364 24.78 -24.21 17.89
N ARG A 365 23.54 -23.74 18.00
CA ARG A 365 22.44 -24.01 17.07
C ARG A 365 21.99 -25.46 17.02
N ASN A 366 21.15 -25.80 16.01
CA ASN A 366 20.66 -27.17 15.77
C ASN A 366 20.15 -27.87 17.04
N GLY A 367 19.24 -27.22 17.77
CA GLY A 367 18.79 -27.70 19.08
C GLY A 367 17.39 -27.25 19.46
N VAL A 368 16.92 -27.80 20.57
CA VAL A 368 15.61 -27.50 21.16
C VAL A 368 15.79 -27.17 22.64
N LEU A 369 15.24 -26.04 23.07
CA LEU A 369 15.24 -25.62 24.48
C LEU A 369 13.79 -25.46 24.97
N LEU A 370 13.43 -26.27 25.98
CA LEU A 370 12.21 -26.07 26.75
C LEU A 370 12.47 -25.08 27.88
N ALA A 371 11.84 -23.90 27.81
CA ALA A 371 11.88 -22.93 28.90
C ALA A 371 10.81 -23.33 29.94
N PHE A 372 11.26 -23.62 31.15
CA PHE A 372 10.36 -23.89 32.27
C PHE A 372 9.76 -22.57 32.78
N GLU A 373 8.45 -22.47 32.80
CA GLU A 373 7.77 -21.49 33.63
C GLU A 373 7.72 -22.08 35.05
N PRO A 374 8.28 -21.43 36.09
CA PRO A 374 8.03 -21.89 37.47
C PRO A 374 6.52 -21.84 37.70
N ALA A 375 5.94 -22.94 38.15
CA ALA A 375 4.52 -22.99 38.52
C ALA A 375 4.24 -21.80 39.47
N PRO A 376 3.10 -21.06 39.28
CA PRO A 376 2.75 -20.01 40.22
C PRO A 376 2.75 -20.62 41.64
N PRO A 377 3.28 -19.91 42.67
CA PRO A 377 3.29 -20.42 44.02
C PRO A 377 1.86 -20.79 44.38
N ARG A 378 1.63 -22.06 44.77
CA ARG A 378 0.32 -22.46 45.32
C ARG A 378 0.09 -21.58 46.52
N LEU A 379 -0.93 -20.72 46.45
CA LEU A 379 -1.45 -20.05 47.64
C LEU A 379 -1.86 -21.17 48.57
N VAL A 380 -1.08 -21.41 49.59
CA VAL A 380 -1.49 -22.25 50.72
C VAL A 380 -2.58 -21.46 51.40
N GLU A 381 -3.83 -21.85 51.18
CA GLU A 381 -4.94 -21.39 52.02
C GLU A 381 -4.56 -21.78 53.45
N SER A 382 -4.21 -20.78 54.23
CA SER A 382 -4.08 -20.93 55.67
C SER A 382 -5.49 -21.26 56.22
N SER A 383 -5.71 -22.53 56.44
CA SER A 383 -6.79 -22.98 57.33
C SER A 383 -6.48 -22.49 58.74
N GLU A 384 -6.96 -21.32 59.08
CA GLU A 384 -7.17 -20.93 60.46
C GLU A 384 -8.58 -21.36 60.85
N GLY A 385 -8.61 -22.25 61.88
CA GLY A 385 -9.80 -22.81 62.55
C GLY A 385 -10.56 -21.83 63.45
#